data_dd2dd4a1fb816860778f8056c9121ef3
#
_entry.id   dd2dd4a1fb816860778f8056c9121ef3
#
_cell.length_a   1.000
_cell.length_b   1.000
_cell.length_c   1.000
_cell.angle_alpha   90.00
_cell.angle_beta   90.00
_cell.angle_gamma   90.00
#
_symmetry.space_group_name_H-M   'P 1'
#
loop_
_entity.id
_entity.type
_entity.pdbx_description
1 polymer ?
#
loop_
_entity_poly.entity_id
_entity_poly.type
_entity_poly.pdbx_seq_one_letter_code
_entity_poly.pdbx_strand_id
1 'polypeptide(L)'
;MHKFKIRFFLLFFFIVPIYSDSEFSVMTLNVNNLFDELDDPKKDDKAYLPIELKQSKKHINSCMKIRVNSWKNECLNLDWDKDTKNAKLNNIARDIVAYDEDGPDILALQEVENENILRQLFNLIEPFGYIDYVLIESRDYRGIDTAIISKFKVLDSRLHYIKFSGEFEDKDTRPILDTTIEIKDKKLKFYNVHFPAGYHDVSMRIDSLNKLKSLLKKHNMPSVALGDFNVNTEEDSELFIYKDQEDLWDVAHLSGCENCKGTYYYSYGKSWSFLDTIFISNKRNIDYVPNSINLHMTKYNAYADTGKPIRFNPIKRTGVSDHLPMVAKIRIN
;
A
#
# COMPACT_ATOMS: atom_id res chain seq x y z
N MET A 1 -48.43 -15.44 65.99
CA MET A 1 -47.07 -14.84 65.79
C MET A 1 -46.42 -15.56 64.62
N HIS A 2 -46.50 -14.97 63.39
CA HIS A 2 -45.84 -15.47 62.19
C HIS A 2 -44.52 -14.74 62.05
N LYS A 3 -43.42 -15.48 62.10
CA LYS A 3 -42.04 -14.98 61.83
C LYS A 3 -41.80 -14.97 60.35
N PHE A 4 -41.75 -13.79 59.71
CA PHE A 4 -41.30 -13.58 58.35
C PHE A 4 -39.76 -13.72 58.30
N LYS A 5 -39.23 -14.72 57.53
CA LYS A 5 -37.81 -14.90 57.27
C LYS A 5 -37.51 -14.14 55.95
N ILE A 6 -36.85 -12.97 56.02
CA ILE A 6 -36.31 -12.28 54.87
C ILE A 6 -35.06 -13.04 54.41
N ARG A 7 -35.09 -13.60 53.19
CA ARG A 7 -33.91 -14.16 52.53
C ARG A 7 -33.28 -13.05 51.73
N PHE A 8 -32.11 -12.61 52.14
CA PHE A 8 -31.24 -11.70 51.38
C PHE A 8 -30.61 -12.51 50.22
N PHE A 9 -30.96 -12.20 48.95
CA PHE A 9 -30.30 -12.69 47.79
C PHE A 9 -29.15 -11.74 47.43
N LEU A 10 -27.89 -12.16 47.69
CA LEU A 10 -26.71 -11.44 47.21
C LEU A 10 -26.57 -11.72 45.71
N LEU A 11 -26.89 -10.72 44.85
CA LEU A 11 -26.51 -10.74 43.44
C LEU A 11 -25.01 -10.43 43.33
N PHE A 12 -24.21 -11.44 43.04
CA PHE A 12 -22.83 -11.24 42.64
C PHE A 12 -22.84 -10.77 41.15
N PHE A 13 -22.59 -9.47 40.93
CA PHE A 13 -22.22 -8.94 39.63
C PHE A 13 -20.81 -9.41 39.31
N PHE A 14 -20.66 -10.42 38.48
CA PHE A 14 -19.40 -10.70 37.84
C PHE A 14 -19.13 -9.58 36.82
N ILE A 15 -18.27 -8.62 37.15
CA ILE A 15 -17.67 -7.71 36.19
C ILE A 15 -16.70 -8.56 35.39
N VAL A 16 -17.15 -9.09 34.25
CA VAL A 16 -16.26 -9.61 33.23
C VAL A 16 -15.56 -8.39 32.67
N PRO A 17 -14.21 -8.28 32.76
CA PRO A 17 -13.52 -7.21 32.05
C PRO A 17 -13.82 -7.38 30.56
N ILE A 18 -14.55 -6.44 29.98
CA ILE A 18 -14.68 -6.32 28.53
C ILE A 18 -13.30 -5.86 28.07
N TYR A 19 -12.42 -6.81 27.74
CA TYR A 19 -11.26 -6.52 26.93
C TYR A 19 -11.81 -6.04 25.59
N SER A 20 -11.84 -4.72 25.40
CA SER A 20 -12.10 -4.14 24.09
C SER A 20 -10.97 -4.63 23.20
N ASP A 21 -11.24 -5.63 22.37
CA ASP A 21 -10.32 -6.07 21.34
C ASP A 21 -9.93 -4.84 20.51
N SER A 22 -8.65 -4.51 20.53
CA SER A 22 -8.13 -3.36 19.79
C SER A 22 -7.92 -3.75 18.35
N GLU A 23 -9.01 -3.91 17.60
CA GLU A 23 -8.96 -4.19 16.18
C GLU A 23 -8.85 -2.90 15.37
N PHE A 24 -8.13 -2.97 14.26
CA PHE A 24 -8.03 -1.93 13.25
C PHE A 24 -7.82 -2.56 11.88
N SER A 25 -8.23 -1.86 10.84
CA SER A 25 -8.10 -2.31 9.46
C SER A 25 -6.91 -1.65 8.76
N VAL A 26 -6.27 -2.40 7.87
CA VAL A 26 -5.19 -1.90 7.02
C VAL A 26 -5.47 -2.23 5.56
N MET A 27 -5.07 -1.34 4.66
CA MET A 27 -5.12 -1.55 3.21
C MET A 27 -3.77 -1.16 2.59
N THR A 28 -3.26 -1.97 1.67
CA THR A 28 -2.18 -1.58 0.77
C THR A 28 -2.71 -1.48 -0.66
N LEU A 29 -2.30 -0.43 -1.36
CA LEU A 29 -2.67 -0.18 -2.75
C LEU A 29 -1.54 0.53 -3.49
N ASN A 30 -0.95 -0.13 -4.49
CA ASN A 30 -0.19 0.55 -5.52
C ASN A 30 -1.18 1.30 -6.43
N VAL A 31 -1.11 2.63 -6.44
CA VAL A 31 -2.05 3.49 -7.17
C VAL A 31 -1.72 3.69 -8.65
N ASN A 32 -0.66 3.02 -9.14
CA ASN A 32 -0.23 3.08 -10.54
C ASN A 32 0.00 4.52 -11.03
N ASN A 33 1.04 5.16 -10.53
CA ASN A 33 1.48 6.51 -10.92
C ASN A 33 0.43 7.60 -10.63
N LEU A 34 0.28 7.98 -9.38
CA LEU A 34 -0.51 9.13 -8.97
C LEU A 34 0.36 10.38 -8.97
N PHE A 35 0.29 11.13 -10.08
CA PHE A 35 1.03 12.37 -10.31
C PHE A 35 0.11 13.59 -10.27
N ASP A 36 0.65 14.75 -9.90
CA ASP A 36 -0.01 16.02 -10.20
C ASP A 36 0.25 16.45 -11.66
N GLU A 37 -0.18 17.65 -12.04
CA GLU A 37 -0.04 18.16 -13.41
C GLU A 37 1.12 19.16 -13.56
N LEU A 38 1.99 19.26 -12.55
CA LEU A 38 3.09 20.20 -12.48
C LEU A 38 4.41 19.49 -12.82
N ASP A 39 5.29 20.16 -13.55
CA ASP A 39 6.63 19.66 -13.89
C ASP A 39 7.57 19.77 -12.67
N ASP A 40 8.08 18.65 -12.17
CA ASP A 40 9.23 18.64 -11.25
C ASP A 40 10.53 18.46 -12.06
N PRO A 41 11.31 19.54 -12.27
CA PRO A 41 12.51 19.50 -13.09
C PRO A 41 13.59 18.50 -12.65
N LYS A 42 13.47 17.95 -11.44
CA LYS A 42 14.40 16.98 -10.86
C LYS A 42 13.97 15.54 -11.02
N LYS A 43 12.74 15.30 -11.52
CA LYS A 43 12.14 14.00 -11.64
C LYS A 43 11.81 13.66 -13.10
N ASP A 44 11.51 12.40 -13.36
CA ASP A 44 11.09 11.92 -14.68
C ASP A 44 9.55 11.77 -14.76
N ASP A 45 8.88 12.89 -14.52
CA ASP A 45 7.42 13.03 -14.51
C ASP A 45 6.84 13.53 -15.84
N LYS A 46 7.68 13.79 -16.83
CA LYS A 46 7.33 14.41 -18.13
C LYS A 46 6.18 13.72 -18.90
N ALA A 47 5.86 12.47 -18.58
CA ALA A 47 4.68 11.80 -19.13
C ALA A 47 3.37 12.31 -18.52
N TYR A 48 3.42 12.88 -17.31
CA TYR A 48 2.27 13.31 -16.51
C TYR A 48 2.07 14.82 -16.52
N LEU A 49 2.27 15.43 -17.69
CA LEU A 49 2.09 16.87 -17.92
C LEU A 49 0.89 17.13 -18.85
N PRO A 50 0.26 18.30 -18.75
CA PRO A 50 -0.71 18.77 -19.76
C PRO A 50 -0.09 18.79 -21.16
N ILE A 51 -0.91 18.48 -22.17
CA ILE A 51 -0.41 18.33 -23.53
C ILE A 51 0.21 19.62 -24.11
N GLU A 52 -0.23 20.80 -23.65
CA GLU A 52 0.33 22.09 -24.04
C GLU A 52 1.80 22.26 -23.62
N LEU A 53 2.19 21.67 -22.49
CA LEU A 53 3.57 21.73 -21.98
C LEU A 53 4.53 20.79 -22.72
N LYS A 54 3.98 19.84 -23.50
CA LYS A 54 4.74 18.82 -24.23
C LYS A 54 5.20 19.24 -25.63
N GLN A 55 4.84 20.44 -26.11
CA GLN A 55 5.09 20.88 -27.48
C GLN A 55 6.53 21.38 -27.72
N SER A 56 7.35 21.52 -26.69
CA SER A 56 8.72 22.01 -26.83
C SER A 56 9.62 20.97 -27.54
N LYS A 57 10.55 21.45 -28.38
CA LYS A 57 11.57 20.58 -28.99
C LYS A 57 12.40 19.80 -27.95
N LYS A 58 12.64 20.42 -26.77
CA LYS A 58 13.35 19.77 -25.67
C LYS A 58 12.57 18.56 -25.17
N HIS A 59 11.27 18.71 -24.90
CA HIS A 59 10.39 17.62 -24.43
C HIS A 59 10.32 16.50 -25.46
N ILE A 60 9.98 16.83 -26.72
CA ILE A 60 9.85 15.84 -27.80
C ILE A 60 11.16 15.05 -27.97
N ASN A 61 12.32 15.73 -28.01
CA ASN A 61 13.60 15.05 -28.13
C ASN A 61 13.93 14.17 -26.94
N SER A 62 13.48 14.52 -25.74
CA SER A 62 13.62 13.68 -24.54
C SER A 62 12.78 12.42 -24.64
N CYS A 63 11.50 12.54 -25.02
CA CYS A 63 10.59 11.40 -25.19
C CYS A 63 11.06 10.45 -26.30
N MET A 64 11.59 10.99 -27.40
CA MET A 64 12.10 10.16 -28.52
C MET A 64 13.26 9.24 -28.15
N LYS A 65 13.98 9.50 -27.04
CA LYS A 65 15.04 8.63 -26.51
C LYS A 65 14.50 7.41 -25.77
N ILE A 66 13.21 7.39 -25.38
CA ILE A 66 12.59 6.27 -24.70
C ILE A 66 12.49 5.09 -25.66
N ARG A 67 13.03 3.93 -25.23
CA ARG A 67 13.08 2.72 -26.06
C ARG A 67 11.76 1.98 -26.12
N VAL A 68 11.01 1.96 -25.01
CA VAL A 68 9.72 1.27 -24.90
C VAL A 68 8.64 2.12 -25.58
N ASN A 69 8.03 1.58 -26.62
CA ASN A 69 7.08 2.33 -27.47
C ASN A 69 5.86 2.84 -26.70
N SER A 70 5.30 2.07 -25.76
CA SER A 70 4.18 2.51 -24.92
C SER A 70 4.56 3.72 -24.06
N TRP A 71 5.70 3.69 -23.37
CA TRP A 71 6.18 4.79 -22.54
C TRP A 71 6.54 6.03 -23.37
N LYS A 72 7.12 5.81 -24.58
CA LYS A 72 7.38 6.90 -25.51
C LYS A 72 6.06 7.58 -25.92
N ASN A 73 5.03 6.79 -26.24
CA ASN A 73 3.72 7.32 -26.59
C ASN A 73 3.06 8.08 -25.43
N GLU A 74 3.14 7.55 -24.21
CA GLU A 74 2.66 8.27 -23.02
C GLU A 74 3.40 9.59 -22.83
N CYS A 75 4.73 9.59 -22.93
CA CYS A 75 5.55 10.80 -22.81
C CYS A 75 5.16 11.87 -23.85
N LEU A 76 4.86 11.49 -25.09
CA LEU A 76 4.54 12.43 -26.16
C LEU A 76 3.07 12.88 -26.17
N ASN A 77 2.13 11.97 -25.87
CA ASN A 77 0.74 12.14 -26.25
C ASN A 77 -0.26 12.02 -25.07
N LEU A 78 0.17 11.55 -23.91
CA LEU A 78 -0.71 11.51 -22.73
C LEU A 78 -1.02 12.95 -22.32
N ASP A 79 -2.30 13.32 -22.34
CA ASP A 79 -2.75 14.58 -21.77
C ASP A 79 -3.10 14.37 -20.29
N TRP A 80 -2.17 14.83 -19.42
CA TRP A 80 -2.36 14.74 -17.96
C TRP A 80 -2.77 16.11 -17.42
N ASP A 81 -3.93 16.57 -17.89
CA ASP A 81 -4.50 17.81 -17.45
C ASP A 81 -5.12 17.71 -16.02
N LYS A 82 -5.50 18.85 -15.49
CA LYS A 82 -6.15 18.93 -14.18
C LYS A 82 -7.39 18.04 -14.06
N ASP A 83 -8.16 17.90 -15.13
CA ASP A 83 -9.39 17.10 -15.11
C ASP A 83 -9.07 15.60 -15.11
N THR A 84 -8.07 15.18 -15.84
CA THR A 84 -7.58 13.79 -15.86
C THR A 84 -7.00 13.39 -14.51
N LYS A 85 -6.14 14.25 -13.93
CA LYS A 85 -5.63 14.06 -12.56
C LYS A 85 -6.77 13.99 -11.54
N ASN A 86 -7.72 14.93 -11.57
CA ASN A 86 -8.84 14.94 -10.64
C ASN A 86 -9.74 13.70 -10.80
N ALA A 87 -9.94 13.21 -12.02
CA ALA A 87 -10.67 11.97 -12.24
C ALA A 87 -9.97 10.78 -11.59
N LYS A 88 -8.65 10.67 -11.70
CA LYS A 88 -7.87 9.62 -11.05
C LYS A 88 -7.96 9.73 -9.52
N LEU A 89 -7.76 10.93 -8.96
CA LEU A 89 -7.91 11.18 -7.52
C LEU A 89 -9.30 10.75 -7.00
N ASN A 90 -10.37 11.18 -7.68
CA ASN A 90 -11.74 10.83 -7.29
C ASN A 90 -12.03 9.32 -7.40
N ASN A 91 -11.45 8.64 -8.41
CA ASN A 91 -11.62 7.19 -8.56
C ASN A 91 -10.92 6.44 -7.44
N ILE A 92 -9.70 6.83 -7.07
CA ILE A 92 -8.94 6.25 -5.95
C ILE A 92 -9.69 6.52 -4.64
N ALA A 93 -10.07 7.77 -4.36
CA ALA A 93 -10.79 8.14 -3.13
C ALA A 93 -12.09 7.34 -2.96
N ARG A 94 -12.89 7.25 -4.02
CA ARG A 94 -14.14 6.48 -4.03
C ARG A 94 -13.91 4.99 -3.79
N ASP A 95 -12.84 4.43 -4.35
CA ASP A 95 -12.49 3.02 -4.17
C ASP A 95 -12.06 2.75 -2.72
N ILE A 96 -11.24 3.63 -2.15
CA ILE A 96 -10.80 3.53 -0.75
C ILE A 96 -11.99 3.56 0.20
N VAL A 97 -12.86 4.57 0.09
CA VAL A 97 -13.98 4.73 1.03
C VAL A 97 -15.10 3.71 0.83
N ALA A 98 -15.11 2.97 -0.29
CA ALA A 98 -16.02 1.85 -0.49
C ALA A 98 -15.70 0.64 0.42
N TYR A 99 -14.51 0.60 1.03
CA TYR A 99 -14.21 -0.40 2.05
C TYR A 99 -14.90 -0.03 3.37
N ASP A 100 -15.75 -0.90 3.89
CA ASP A 100 -16.54 -0.71 5.13
C ASP A 100 -17.26 0.68 5.21
N GLU A 101 -17.58 1.30 4.05
CA GLU A 101 -18.28 2.60 3.87
C GLU A 101 -17.50 3.85 4.30
N ASP A 102 -16.35 3.70 4.98
CA ASP A 102 -15.53 4.81 5.46
C ASP A 102 -14.00 4.62 5.19
N GLY A 103 -13.63 3.55 4.53
CA GLY A 103 -12.25 3.18 4.23
C GLY A 103 -11.52 2.51 5.40
N PRO A 104 -10.32 1.96 5.15
CA PRO A 104 -9.51 1.31 6.18
C PRO A 104 -8.99 2.33 7.21
N ASP A 105 -8.66 1.87 8.41
CA ASP A 105 -8.08 2.74 9.44
C ASP A 105 -6.68 3.24 9.08
N ILE A 106 -5.90 2.40 8.38
CA ILE A 106 -4.57 2.73 7.87
C ILE A 106 -4.47 2.33 6.41
N LEU A 107 -4.08 3.28 5.59
CA LEU A 107 -3.89 3.13 4.14
C LEU A 107 -2.42 3.34 3.78
N ALA A 108 -1.80 2.34 3.17
CA ALA A 108 -0.45 2.41 2.60
C ALA A 108 -0.55 2.47 1.08
N LEU A 109 -0.01 3.53 0.51
CA LEU A 109 -0.02 3.79 -0.93
C LEU A 109 1.39 3.67 -1.49
N GLN A 110 1.51 3.17 -2.71
CA GLN A 110 2.73 3.13 -3.49
C GLN A 110 2.49 3.86 -4.82
N GLU A 111 3.55 4.40 -5.41
CA GLU A 111 3.52 5.19 -6.64
C GLU A 111 2.78 6.55 -6.50
N VAL A 112 2.99 7.22 -5.39
CA VAL A 112 2.54 8.59 -5.16
C VAL A 112 3.71 9.53 -5.42
N GLU A 113 3.51 10.56 -6.24
CA GLU A 113 4.58 11.44 -6.68
C GLU A 113 5.16 12.28 -5.52
N ASN A 114 4.33 13.06 -4.86
CA ASN A 114 4.78 14.05 -3.90
C ASN A 114 3.71 14.35 -2.83
N GLU A 115 4.06 15.21 -1.86
CA GLU A 115 3.14 15.62 -0.81
C GLU A 115 1.92 16.40 -1.36
N ASN A 116 2.09 17.17 -2.43
CA ASN A 116 1.00 17.97 -3.00
C ASN A 116 -0.16 17.10 -3.48
N ILE A 117 0.14 16.05 -4.26
CA ILE A 117 -0.90 15.14 -4.76
C ILE A 117 -1.47 14.26 -3.65
N LEU A 118 -0.64 13.85 -2.67
CA LEU A 118 -1.10 13.10 -1.50
C LEU A 118 -2.09 13.92 -0.67
N ARG A 119 -1.81 15.21 -0.43
CA ARG A 119 -2.71 16.11 0.29
C ARG A 119 -4.03 16.32 -0.45
N GLN A 120 -4.02 16.36 -1.78
CA GLN A 120 -5.26 16.43 -2.57
C GLN A 120 -6.09 15.15 -2.37
N LEU A 121 -5.47 13.97 -2.35
CA LEU A 121 -6.18 12.72 -2.04
C LEU A 121 -6.69 12.71 -0.60
N PHE A 122 -5.85 13.10 0.36
CA PHE A 122 -6.23 13.19 1.78
C PHE A 122 -7.47 14.06 1.98
N ASN A 123 -7.51 15.26 1.38
CA ASN A 123 -8.67 16.16 1.48
C ASN A 123 -9.99 15.56 0.97
N LEU A 124 -9.92 14.60 0.02
CA LEU A 124 -11.12 13.90 -0.48
C LEU A 124 -11.62 12.84 0.50
N ILE A 125 -10.74 12.27 1.31
CA ILE A 125 -11.08 11.18 2.24
C ILE A 125 -11.09 11.62 3.71
N GLU A 126 -10.57 12.81 4.06
CA GLU A 126 -10.61 13.38 5.41
C GLU A 126 -12.00 13.32 6.06
N PRO A 127 -13.12 13.61 5.33
CA PRO A 127 -14.46 13.52 5.91
C PRO A 127 -14.84 12.12 6.44
N PHE A 128 -14.10 11.10 6.09
CA PHE A 128 -14.29 9.70 6.51
C PHE A 128 -13.43 9.31 7.73
N GLY A 129 -12.92 10.30 8.47
CA GLY A 129 -12.23 10.11 9.74
C GLY A 129 -10.71 10.03 9.66
N TYR A 130 -10.11 10.27 8.51
CA TYR A 130 -8.64 10.37 8.39
C TYR A 130 -8.15 11.67 9.01
N ILE A 131 -7.09 11.59 9.83
CA ILE A 131 -6.59 12.73 10.60
C ILE A 131 -5.12 13.05 10.34
N ASP A 132 -4.39 12.12 9.72
CA ASP A 132 -2.96 12.30 9.52
C ASP A 132 -2.47 11.60 8.24
N TYR A 133 -1.39 12.09 7.66
CA TYR A 133 -0.74 11.45 6.52
C TYR A 133 0.76 11.71 6.54
N VAL A 134 1.52 10.87 5.85
CA VAL A 134 2.95 11.04 5.66
C VAL A 134 3.40 10.55 4.29
N LEU A 135 4.21 11.38 3.66
CA LEU A 135 5.07 11.06 2.53
C LEU A 135 6.38 11.80 2.75
N ILE A 136 7.49 11.11 2.58
CA ILE A 136 8.83 11.71 2.58
C ILE A 136 9.41 11.46 1.20
N GLU A 137 9.65 12.52 0.45
CA GLU A 137 10.21 12.41 -0.90
C GLU A 137 11.58 11.74 -0.86
N SER A 138 11.74 10.73 -1.70
CA SER A 138 12.97 9.97 -1.81
C SER A 138 13.87 10.49 -2.95
N ARG A 139 14.99 9.80 -3.15
CA ARG A 139 15.91 10.05 -4.25
C ARG A 139 15.48 9.38 -5.55
N ASP A 140 14.35 8.66 -5.53
CA ASP A 140 13.87 7.98 -6.75
C ASP A 140 13.71 9.00 -7.89
N TYR A 141 14.37 8.70 -9.01
CA TYR A 141 14.39 9.60 -10.16
C TYR A 141 13.03 9.65 -10.87
N ARG A 142 12.23 8.62 -10.79
CA ARG A 142 10.87 8.62 -11.37
C ARG A 142 9.90 9.51 -10.59
N GLY A 143 10.27 9.92 -9.36
CA GLY A 143 9.38 10.69 -8.50
C GLY A 143 8.18 9.89 -8.05
N ILE A 144 8.36 8.61 -7.69
CA ILE A 144 7.29 7.78 -7.13
C ILE A 144 7.70 7.28 -5.75
N ASP A 145 6.93 7.69 -4.78
CA ASP A 145 7.20 7.41 -3.38
C ASP A 145 6.12 6.55 -2.74
N THR A 146 6.35 6.20 -1.49
CA THR A 146 5.39 5.50 -0.63
C THR A 146 4.78 6.47 0.37
N ALA A 147 3.47 6.32 0.63
CA ALA A 147 2.75 7.18 1.55
C ALA A 147 1.88 6.38 2.52
N ILE A 148 1.61 6.95 3.69
CA ILE A 148 0.62 6.42 4.64
C ILE A 148 -0.42 7.52 4.90
N ILE A 149 -1.70 7.14 4.93
CA ILE A 149 -2.80 7.96 5.43
C ILE A 149 -3.45 7.18 6.58
N SER A 150 -3.84 7.85 7.67
CA SER A 150 -4.25 7.19 8.90
C SER A 150 -5.42 7.91 9.57
N LYS A 151 -6.32 7.12 10.16
CA LYS A 151 -7.34 7.58 11.13
C LYS A 151 -6.76 7.73 12.53
N PHE A 152 -5.46 7.38 12.73
CA PHE A 152 -4.74 7.50 13.98
C PHE A 152 -3.55 8.44 13.83
N LYS A 153 -3.06 8.95 14.98
CA LYS A 153 -1.95 9.89 15.00
C LYS A 153 -0.63 9.25 14.61
N VAL A 154 0.04 9.86 13.64
CA VAL A 154 1.43 9.56 13.31
C VAL A 154 2.36 10.23 14.31
N LEU A 155 3.26 9.48 14.92
CA LEU A 155 4.20 9.98 15.94
C LEU A 155 5.59 10.31 15.37
N ASP A 156 6.06 9.50 14.43
CA ASP A 156 7.39 9.61 13.81
C ASP A 156 7.41 8.90 12.46
N SER A 157 8.22 9.40 11.54
CA SER A 157 8.42 8.76 10.24
C SER A 157 9.82 9.02 9.71
N ARG A 158 10.36 8.04 8.96
CA ARG A 158 11.69 8.13 8.33
C ARG A 158 11.83 7.18 7.16
N LEU A 159 12.80 7.48 6.28
CA LEU A 159 13.17 6.63 5.17
C LEU A 159 14.36 5.74 5.51
N HIS A 160 14.28 4.46 5.14
CA HIS A 160 15.40 3.53 5.20
C HIS A 160 15.82 3.11 3.80
N TYR A 161 16.93 3.65 3.33
CA TYR A 161 17.50 3.28 2.04
C TYR A 161 18.01 1.84 2.05
N ILE A 162 17.78 1.14 0.96
CA ILE A 162 18.20 -0.23 0.73
C ILE A 162 19.58 -0.17 0.06
N LYS A 163 20.50 -1.03 0.53
CA LYS A 163 21.78 -1.27 -0.14
C LYS A 163 21.74 -2.67 -0.72
N PHE A 164 22.00 -2.75 -1.99
CA PHE A 164 22.11 -4.01 -2.69
C PHE A 164 23.49 -4.61 -2.56
N SER A 165 23.59 -5.92 -2.79
CA SER A 165 24.85 -6.66 -2.78
C SER A 165 25.35 -6.96 -4.19
N GLY A 166 26.63 -7.38 -4.31
CA GLY A 166 27.22 -7.84 -5.54
C GLY A 166 27.28 -6.77 -6.64
N GLU A 167 26.88 -7.12 -7.84
CA GLU A 167 26.94 -6.24 -9.02
C GLU A 167 25.89 -5.09 -8.98
N PHE A 168 25.00 -5.10 -8.01
CA PHE A 168 23.95 -4.09 -7.85
C PHE A 168 24.26 -3.08 -6.73
N GLU A 169 25.44 -3.10 -6.11
CA GLU A 169 25.78 -2.23 -4.96
C GLU A 169 25.67 -0.73 -5.25
N ASP A 170 25.87 -0.32 -6.50
CA ASP A 170 25.73 1.08 -6.97
C ASP A 170 24.30 1.44 -7.42
N LYS A 171 23.36 0.49 -7.37
CA LYS A 171 21.96 0.76 -7.74
C LYS A 171 21.20 1.35 -6.56
N ASP A 172 20.25 2.23 -6.89
CA ASP A 172 19.32 2.81 -5.93
C ASP A 172 17.90 2.31 -6.22
N THR A 173 17.04 2.41 -5.20
CA THR A 173 15.61 2.08 -5.30
C THR A 173 14.83 2.90 -4.27
N ARG A 174 13.49 2.84 -4.34
CA ARG A 174 12.62 3.45 -3.33
C ARG A 174 12.98 2.91 -1.95
N PRO A 175 13.14 3.78 -0.96
CA PRO A 175 13.41 3.39 0.42
C PRO A 175 12.15 2.80 1.08
N ILE A 176 12.32 2.11 2.19
CA ILE A 176 11.23 1.70 3.08
C ILE A 176 10.80 2.91 3.90
N LEU A 177 9.52 3.29 3.86
CA LEU A 177 8.94 4.28 4.74
C LEU A 177 8.58 3.61 6.07
N ASP A 178 9.30 3.97 7.13
CA ASP A 178 9.08 3.52 8.52
C ASP A 178 8.29 4.58 9.26
N THR A 179 7.08 4.25 9.67
CA THR A 179 6.16 5.14 10.37
C THR A 179 5.75 4.53 11.70
N THR A 180 5.76 5.33 12.78
CA THR A 180 5.22 4.93 14.08
C THR A 180 3.86 5.57 14.27
N ILE A 181 2.82 4.75 14.50
CA ILE A 181 1.44 5.20 14.68
C ILE A 181 0.97 4.79 16.09
N GLU A 182 0.22 5.68 16.73
CA GLU A 182 -0.40 5.43 18.04
C GLU A 182 -1.84 4.94 17.84
N ILE A 183 -2.10 3.68 18.20
CA ILE A 183 -3.41 3.04 18.08
C ILE A 183 -3.85 2.63 19.48
N LYS A 184 -4.90 3.29 20.01
CA LYS A 184 -5.46 2.99 21.34
C LYS A 184 -4.37 2.88 22.42
N ASP A 185 -3.55 3.93 22.53
CA ASP A 185 -2.44 4.07 23.47
C ASP A 185 -1.26 3.08 23.27
N LYS A 186 -1.27 2.28 22.21
CA LYS A 186 -0.16 1.41 21.84
C LYS A 186 0.56 1.95 20.61
N LYS A 187 1.90 1.86 20.62
CA LYS A 187 2.75 2.28 19.48
C LYS A 187 3.04 1.09 18.60
N LEU A 188 2.72 1.21 17.34
CA LEU A 188 2.98 0.21 16.30
C LEU A 188 3.91 0.81 15.23
N LYS A 189 4.75 -0.05 14.66
CA LYS A 189 5.55 0.27 13.47
C LYS A 189 4.84 -0.17 12.21
N PHE A 190 4.85 0.73 11.22
CA PHE A 190 4.37 0.45 9.86
C PHE A 190 5.52 0.66 8.89
N TYR A 191 5.80 -0.35 8.07
CA TYR A 191 6.79 -0.30 7.01
C TYR A 191 6.07 -0.36 5.68
N ASN A 192 5.97 0.77 4.99
CA ASN A 192 5.42 0.80 3.64
C ASN A 192 6.56 0.59 2.64
N VAL A 193 6.40 -0.40 1.76
CA VAL A 193 7.42 -0.85 0.82
C VAL A 193 6.96 -0.73 -0.63
N HIS A 194 7.91 -0.43 -1.52
CA HIS A 194 7.77 -0.59 -2.96
C HIS A 194 9.12 -1.06 -3.51
N PHE A 195 9.29 -2.38 -3.61
CA PHE A 195 10.55 -3.00 -3.96
C PHE A 195 10.85 -2.97 -5.47
N PRO A 196 12.07 -3.33 -5.89
CA PRO A 196 12.43 -3.37 -7.32
C PRO A 196 11.48 -4.27 -8.12
N ALA A 197 11.00 -3.73 -9.26
CA ALA A 197 10.06 -4.43 -10.15
C ALA A 197 10.61 -5.74 -10.69
N GLY A 198 9.73 -6.65 -11.10
CA GLY A 198 10.07 -8.02 -11.53
C GLY A 198 10.99 -8.14 -12.75
N TYR A 199 11.26 -7.06 -13.49
CA TYR A 199 12.28 -7.05 -14.55
C TYR A 199 13.71 -6.83 -14.02
N HIS A 200 13.88 -6.45 -12.75
CA HIS A 200 15.18 -6.43 -12.07
C HIS A 200 15.51 -7.82 -11.52
N ASP A 201 16.77 -8.07 -11.28
CA ASP A 201 17.23 -9.32 -10.68
C ASP A 201 16.55 -9.57 -9.31
N VAL A 202 16.19 -10.82 -9.06
CA VAL A 202 15.50 -11.22 -7.82
C VAL A 202 16.33 -10.98 -6.56
N SER A 203 17.67 -11.00 -6.66
CA SER A 203 18.56 -10.71 -5.52
C SER A 203 18.31 -9.33 -4.93
N MET A 204 17.91 -8.34 -5.76
CA MET A 204 17.57 -7.00 -5.27
C MET A 204 16.32 -7.02 -4.38
N ARG A 205 15.32 -7.87 -4.67
CA ARG A 205 14.13 -8.06 -3.81
C ARG A 205 14.48 -8.81 -2.53
N ILE A 206 15.36 -9.80 -2.62
CA ILE A 206 15.89 -10.53 -1.45
C ILE A 206 16.65 -9.57 -0.51
N ASP A 207 17.52 -8.71 -1.05
CA ASP A 207 18.23 -7.69 -0.26
C ASP A 207 17.26 -6.70 0.40
N SER A 208 16.18 -6.33 -0.31
CA SER A 208 15.13 -5.46 0.22
C SER A 208 14.38 -6.11 1.39
N LEU A 209 14.05 -7.38 1.29
CA LEU A 209 13.45 -8.18 2.38
C LEU A 209 14.42 -8.34 3.56
N ASN A 210 15.71 -8.57 3.29
CA ASN A 210 16.75 -8.63 4.32
C ASN A 210 16.86 -7.29 5.07
N LYS A 211 16.76 -6.17 4.35
CA LYS A 211 16.69 -4.85 4.98
C LYS A 211 15.49 -4.73 5.89
N LEU A 212 14.29 -5.13 5.44
CA LEU A 212 13.07 -5.13 6.26
C LEU A 212 13.22 -6.00 7.51
N LYS A 213 13.72 -7.24 7.39
CA LYS A 213 14.05 -8.12 8.52
C LYS A 213 15.01 -7.43 9.51
N SER A 214 16.02 -6.71 9.00
CA SER A 214 16.97 -5.98 9.84
C SER A 214 16.33 -4.85 10.64
N LEU A 215 15.32 -4.18 10.09
CA LEU A 215 14.59 -3.12 10.78
C LEU A 215 13.73 -3.70 11.90
N LEU A 216 13.02 -4.79 11.65
CA LEU A 216 12.22 -5.47 12.66
C LEU A 216 13.06 -5.91 13.86
N LYS A 217 14.28 -6.40 13.63
CA LYS A 217 15.18 -6.87 14.71
C LYS A 217 15.71 -5.76 15.64
N LYS A 218 15.52 -4.48 15.29
CA LYS A 218 16.05 -3.35 16.09
C LYS A 218 15.16 -2.96 17.27
N HIS A 219 13.96 -3.48 17.38
CA HIS A 219 13.00 -3.16 18.46
C HIS A 219 12.02 -4.32 18.67
N ASN A 220 11.21 -4.21 19.74
CA ASN A 220 10.19 -5.21 20.09
C ASN A 220 8.74 -4.71 19.88
N MET A 221 8.55 -3.56 19.22
CA MET A 221 7.20 -3.05 18.96
C MET A 221 6.44 -3.97 18.02
N PRO A 222 5.13 -4.15 18.16
CA PRO A 222 4.29 -4.75 17.15
C PRO A 222 4.47 -4.01 15.82
N SER A 223 4.57 -4.75 14.74
CA SER A 223 4.94 -4.17 13.45
C SER A 223 4.13 -4.76 12.32
N VAL A 224 3.76 -3.91 11.38
CA VAL A 224 3.09 -4.25 10.13
C VAL A 224 4.00 -3.79 8.97
N ALA A 225 4.31 -4.68 8.03
CA ALA A 225 4.91 -4.28 6.77
C ALA A 225 3.92 -4.56 5.65
N LEU A 226 3.70 -3.58 4.78
CA LEU A 226 2.70 -3.69 3.72
C LEU A 226 3.16 -2.86 2.52
N GLY A 227 2.68 -3.22 1.33
CA GLY A 227 3.09 -2.54 0.11
C GLY A 227 3.26 -3.50 -1.06
N ASP A 228 3.90 -2.97 -2.08
CA ASP A 228 4.29 -3.70 -3.29
C ASP A 228 5.70 -4.30 -3.11
N PHE A 229 5.75 -5.59 -2.80
CA PHE A 229 6.99 -6.34 -2.65
C PHE A 229 7.58 -6.77 -4.00
N ASN A 230 6.79 -6.66 -5.07
CA ASN A 230 7.18 -7.00 -6.43
C ASN A 230 7.72 -8.44 -6.62
N VAL A 231 7.37 -9.36 -5.72
CA VAL A 231 7.71 -10.78 -5.83
C VAL A 231 6.61 -11.46 -6.66
N ASN A 232 6.95 -11.90 -7.85
CA ASN A 232 5.99 -12.59 -8.70
C ASN A 232 5.86 -14.07 -8.34
N THR A 233 4.79 -14.70 -8.79
CA THR A 233 4.47 -16.10 -8.44
C THR A 233 5.54 -17.09 -8.91
N GLU A 234 6.21 -16.85 -10.04
CA GLU A 234 7.27 -17.71 -10.56
C GLU A 234 8.48 -17.68 -9.62
N GLU A 235 8.97 -16.50 -9.27
CA GLU A 235 10.07 -16.32 -8.31
C GLU A 235 9.75 -16.91 -6.92
N ASP A 236 8.52 -16.66 -6.42
CA ASP A 236 8.13 -17.19 -5.11
C ASP A 236 8.02 -18.72 -5.12
N SER A 237 7.49 -19.32 -6.19
CA SER A 237 7.36 -20.78 -6.31
C SER A 237 8.72 -21.49 -6.41
N GLU A 238 9.71 -20.84 -7.02
CA GLU A 238 11.07 -21.39 -7.17
C GLU A 238 11.93 -21.19 -5.92
N LEU A 239 11.83 -20.01 -5.29
CA LEU A 239 12.76 -19.57 -4.23
C LEU A 239 12.12 -19.51 -2.85
N PHE A 240 10.81 -19.77 -2.73
CA PHE A 240 10.05 -19.74 -1.46
C PHE A 240 10.19 -18.41 -0.69
N ILE A 241 10.24 -17.29 -1.43
CA ILE A 241 10.61 -15.97 -0.90
C ILE A 241 9.69 -15.54 0.24
N TYR A 242 8.38 -15.68 0.07
CA TYR A 242 7.41 -15.31 1.12
C TYR A 242 7.45 -16.30 2.29
N LYS A 243 7.61 -17.58 2.03
CA LYS A 243 7.71 -18.61 3.06
C LYS A 243 8.95 -18.40 3.96
N ASP A 244 10.05 -17.93 3.39
CA ASP A 244 11.28 -17.61 4.14
C ASP A 244 11.11 -16.39 5.07
N GLN A 245 9.99 -15.68 5.00
CA GLN A 245 9.69 -14.60 5.94
C GLN A 245 8.99 -15.10 7.22
N GLU A 246 8.42 -16.31 7.23
CA GLU A 246 7.58 -16.84 8.31
C GLU A 246 8.32 -17.05 9.65
N ASP A 247 9.65 -16.95 9.66
CA ASP A 247 10.44 -16.93 10.89
C ASP A 247 10.20 -15.67 11.75
N LEU A 248 9.84 -14.54 11.12
CA LEU A 248 9.66 -13.23 11.75
C LEU A 248 8.29 -12.59 11.47
N TRP A 249 7.59 -13.03 10.42
CA TRP A 249 6.38 -12.40 9.91
C TRP A 249 5.30 -13.43 9.60
N ASP A 250 4.05 -13.12 9.94
CA ASP A 250 2.90 -13.80 9.37
C ASP A 250 2.49 -13.08 8.09
N VAL A 251 2.52 -13.79 6.97
CA VAL A 251 2.25 -13.24 5.63
C VAL A 251 0.77 -13.40 5.29
N ALA A 252 0.07 -12.32 4.97
CA ALA A 252 -1.37 -12.30 4.82
C ALA A 252 -1.90 -13.36 3.83
N HIS A 253 -1.41 -13.38 2.61
CA HIS A 253 -1.91 -14.31 1.59
C HIS A 253 -1.54 -15.79 1.84
N LEU A 254 -0.55 -16.06 2.71
CA LEU A 254 -0.24 -17.42 3.19
C LEU A 254 -1.06 -17.79 4.42
N SER A 255 -1.47 -16.79 5.23
CA SER A 255 -2.23 -16.98 6.47
C SER A 255 -3.75 -17.01 6.24
N GLY A 256 -4.23 -16.57 5.08
CA GLY A 256 -5.64 -16.47 4.74
C GLY A 256 -5.82 -16.05 3.28
N CYS A 257 -6.88 -15.33 2.99
CA CYS A 257 -7.28 -14.90 1.64
C CYS A 257 -7.84 -16.04 0.77
N GLU A 258 -8.83 -16.74 1.34
CA GLU A 258 -9.56 -17.76 0.58
C GLU A 258 -10.14 -17.18 -0.72
N ASN A 259 -9.95 -17.88 -1.84
CA ASN A 259 -10.37 -17.50 -3.18
C ASN A 259 -9.64 -16.28 -3.80
N CYS A 260 -8.62 -15.72 -3.18
CA CYS A 260 -7.79 -14.69 -3.79
C CYS A 260 -6.87 -15.30 -4.84
N LYS A 261 -6.83 -14.68 -6.03
CA LYS A 261 -5.94 -15.12 -7.11
C LYS A 261 -4.59 -14.42 -7.09
N GLY A 262 -4.53 -13.19 -6.59
CA GLY A 262 -3.38 -12.30 -6.56
C GLY A 262 -3.82 -10.85 -6.66
N THR A 263 -2.93 -9.92 -6.35
CA THR A 263 -3.17 -8.48 -6.44
C THR A 263 -2.88 -7.90 -7.83
N TYR A 264 -2.07 -8.59 -8.61
CA TYR A 264 -1.66 -8.16 -9.95
C TYR A 264 -1.89 -9.27 -10.98
N TYR A 265 -2.39 -8.90 -12.17
CA TYR A 265 -2.55 -9.82 -13.29
C TYR A 265 -1.61 -9.48 -14.45
N TYR A 266 -0.61 -10.33 -14.67
CA TYR A 266 0.30 -10.22 -15.80
C TYR A 266 -0.37 -10.69 -17.10
N SER A 267 -0.83 -9.77 -17.92
CA SER A 267 -1.65 -10.06 -19.11
C SER A 267 -0.93 -10.86 -20.17
N TYR A 268 0.37 -10.67 -20.36
CA TYR A 268 1.18 -11.40 -21.33
C TYR A 268 1.37 -12.87 -20.92
N GLY A 269 1.77 -13.12 -19.69
CA GLY A 269 1.94 -14.45 -19.13
C GLY A 269 0.62 -15.10 -18.67
N LYS A 270 -0.49 -14.36 -18.65
CA LYS A 270 -1.81 -14.80 -18.17
C LYS A 270 -1.76 -15.37 -16.73
N SER A 271 -0.90 -14.82 -15.89
CA SER A 271 -0.66 -15.27 -14.52
C SER A 271 -1.04 -14.19 -13.50
N TRP A 272 -1.41 -14.65 -12.30
CA TRP A 272 -1.67 -13.82 -11.14
C TRP A 272 -0.48 -13.89 -10.19
N SER A 273 -0.20 -12.78 -9.50
CA SER A 273 0.82 -12.70 -8.45
C SER A 273 0.32 -11.88 -7.27
N PHE A 274 0.76 -12.23 -6.07
CA PHE A 274 0.63 -11.38 -4.90
C PHE A 274 1.84 -10.43 -4.82
N LEU A 275 1.89 -9.43 -5.75
CA LEU A 275 2.92 -8.41 -5.69
C LEU A 275 2.78 -7.56 -4.44
N ASP A 276 1.51 -7.26 -4.07
CA ASP A 276 1.17 -6.53 -2.87
C ASP A 276 0.72 -7.50 -1.78
N THR A 277 1.19 -7.30 -0.57
CA THR A 277 0.78 -8.11 0.58
C THR A 277 0.97 -7.37 1.90
N ILE A 278 0.52 -7.99 2.99
CA ILE A 278 0.62 -7.46 4.35
C ILE A 278 1.35 -8.49 5.19
N PHE A 279 2.34 -8.06 5.97
CA PHE A 279 3.06 -8.85 6.96
C PHE A 279 2.76 -8.29 8.34
N ILE A 280 2.50 -9.14 9.32
CA ILE A 280 2.49 -8.77 10.74
C ILE A 280 3.62 -9.48 11.48
N SER A 281 4.22 -8.81 12.45
CA SER A 281 5.36 -9.39 13.18
C SER A 281 4.94 -10.51 14.12
N ASN A 282 5.53 -11.71 13.94
CA ASN A 282 5.27 -12.87 14.79
C ASN A 282 5.58 -12.58 16.26
N LYS A 283 4.79 -13.15 17.18
CA LYS A 283 5.06 -13.16 18.63
C LYS A 283 5.22 -11.77 19.28
N ARG A 284 4.55 -10.75 18.71
CA ARG A 284 4.60 -9.36 19.19
C ARG A 284 3.22 -8.81 19.58
N ASN A 285 2.33 -9.68 20.06
CA ASN A 285 0.99 -9.32 20.54
C ASN A 285 0.12 -8.65 19.47
N ILE A 286 0.26 -9.09 18.22
CA ILE A 286 -0.65 -8.74 17.13
C ILE A 286 -0.96 -10.01 16.32
N ASP A 287 -2.21 -10.13 15.89
CA ASP A 287 -2.69 -11.25 15.07
C ASP A 287 -3.64 -10.74 14.00
N TYR A 288 -3.77 -11.47 12.89
CA TYR A 288 -4.87 -11.24 11.96
C TYR A 288 -6.20 -11.63 12.59
N VAL A 289 -7.23 -10.81 12.38
CA VAL A 289 -8.59 -11.21 12.69
C VAL A 289 -8.99 -12.33 11.72
N PRO A 290 -9.49 -13.46 12.18
CA PRO A 290 -9.88 -14.58 11.32
C PRO A 290 -10.82 -14.14 10.18
N ASN A 291 -10.58 -14.64 8.97
CA ASN A 291 -11.37 -14.36 7.76
C ASN A 291 -11.39 -12.87 7.31
N SER A 292 -10.50 -12.04 7.81
CA SER A 292 -10.44 -10.62 7.46
C SER A 292 -9.51 -10.28 6.30
N ILE A 293 -8.63 -11.22 5.91
CA ILE A 293 -7.68 -11.01 4.81
C ILE A 293 -8.42 -11.20 3.50
N ASN A 294 -8.48 -10.17 2.67
CA ASN A 294 -9.18 -10.20 1.39
C ASN A 294 -8.56 -9.23 0.38
N LEU A 295 -8.97 -9.38 -0.89
CA LEU A 295 -8.82 -8.35 -1.90
C LEU A 295 -10.04 -7.45 -1.88
N HIS A 296 -9.83 -6.13 -1.80
CA HIS A 296 -10.92 -5.16 -1.93
C HIS A 296 -11.27 -4.98 -3.41
N MET A 297 -12.34 -5.64 -3.85
CA MET A 297 -12.82 -5.58 -5.23
C MET A 297 -14.13 -4.84 -5.32
N THR A 298 -14.16 -3.79 -6.13
CA THR A 298 -15.33 -2.98 -6.45
C THR A 298 -15.59 -2.99 -7.95
N LYS A 299 -16.77 -2.53 -8.37
CA LYS A 299 -17.05 -2.31 -9.81
C LYS A 299 -16.17 -1.23 -10.46
N TYR A 300 -15.36 -0.50 -9.68
CA TYR A 300 -14.51 0.59 -10.15
C TYR A 300 -13.07 0.12 -10.38
N ASN A 301 -12.61 -0.87 -9.60
CA ASN A 301 -11.22 -1.36 -9.63
C ASN A 301 -11.06 -2.76 -10.21
N ALA A 302 -12.15 -3.55 -10.40
CA ALA A 302 -12.09 -4.91 -10.90
C ALA A 302 -13.19 -5.23 -11.91
N TYR A 303 -12.84 -6.00 -12.95
CA TYR A 303 -13.83 -6.56 -13.88
C TYR A 303 -14.63 -7.67 -13.20
N ALA A 304 -15.95 -7.57 -13.24
CA ALA A 304 -16.86 -8.48 -12.53
C ALA A 304 -16.75 -9.95 -13.00
N ASP A 305 -16.44 -10.18 -14.26
CA ASP A 305 -16.34 -11.51 -14.88
C ASP A 305 -15.00 -12.21 -14.63
N THR A 306 -13.91 -11.46 -14.56
CA THR A 306 -12.55 -12.00 -14.45
C THR A 306 -11.88 -11.74 -13.11
N GLY A 307 -12.33 -10.73 -12.39
CA GLY A 307 -11.68 -10.19 -11.18
C GLY A 307 -10.40 -9.41 -11.48
N LYS A 308 -10.02 -9.22 -12.76
CA LYS A 308 -8.80 -8.50 -13.12
C LYS A 308 -8.89 -7.02 -12.76
N PRO A 309 -7.78 -6.38 -12.35
CA PRO A 309 -7.79 -4.97 -12.04
C PRO A 309 -8.15 -4.11 -13.26
N ILE A 310 -8.85 -3.01 -13.02
CA ILE A 310 -9.18 -1.99 -14.02
C ILE A 310 -8.19 -0.83 -13.86
N ARG A 311 -7.12 -0.88 -14.64
CA ARG A 311 -6.13 0.20 -14.71
C ARG A 311 -6.80 1.52 -15.10
N PHE A 312 -6.36 2.62 -14.50
CA PHE A 312 -6.85 3.94 -14.86
C PHE A 312 -6.62 4.24 -16.35
N ASN A 313 -7.69 4.61 -17.05
CA ASN A 313 -7.65 5.05 -18.44
C ASN A 313 -7.83 6.57 -18.50
N PRO A 314 -6.80 7.35 -18.86
CA PRO A 314 -6.86 8.80 -18.84
C PRO A 314 -7.85 9.40 -19.86
N ILE A 315 -8.11 8.73 -20.98
CA ILE A 315 -9.06 9.19 -22.00
C ILE A 315 -10.51 9.00 -21.53
N LYS A 316 -10.81 7.81 -20.97
CA LYS A 316 -12.14 7.46 -20.46
C LYS A 316 -12.37 7.97 -19.04
N ARG A 317 -11.31 8.33 -18.34
CA ARG A 317 -11.29 8.74 -16.93
C ARG A 317 -11.92 7.71 -15.99
N THR A 318 -11.72 6.42 -16.30
CA THR A 318 -12.27 5.27 -15.55
C THR A 318 -11.17 4.32 -15.10
N GLY A 319 -11.48 3.47 -14.09
CA GLY A 319 -10.52 2.56 -13.48
C GLY A 319 -9.74 3.22 -12.35
N VAL A 320 -8.93 2.43 -11.65
CA VAL A 320 -8.18 2.86 -10.46
C VAL A 320 -6.69 2.57 -10.63
N SER A 321 -6.33 1.28 -10.66
CA SER A 321 -4.95 0.79 -10.73
C SER A 321 -4.89 -0.52 -11.51
N ASP A 322 -3.71 -0.93 -11.94
CA ASP A 322 -3.42 -2.29 -12.40
C ASP A 322 -3.12 -3.26 -11.25
N HIS A 323 -3.18 -2.79 -10.00
CA HIS A 323 -3.16 -3.57 -8.79
C HIS A 323 -4.52 -3.56 -8.09
N LEU A 324 -4.86 -4.66 -7.40
CA LEU A 324 -6.01 -4.74 -6.49
C LEU A 324 -5.55 -4.46 -5.07
N PRO A 325 -6.30 -3.68 -4.29
CA PRO A 325 -5.98 -3.46 -2.89
C PRO A 325 -6.07 -4.76 -2.08
N MET A 326 -5.07 -5.04 -1.23
CA MET A 326 -5.18 -6.06 -0.20
C MET A 326 -5.56 -5.42 1.13
N VAL A 327 -6.51 -6.03 1.84
CA VAL A 327 -7.00 -5.58 3.13
C VAL A 327 -6.88 -6.67 4.18
N ALA A 328 -6.69 -6.26 5.43
CA ALA A 328 -6.76 -7.13 6.59
C ALA A 328 -7.25 -6.35 7.81
N LYS A 329 -7.96 -7.02 8.75
CA LYS A 329 -8.15 -6.51 10.11
C LYS A 329 -7.10 -7.14 11.02
N ILE A 330 -6.51 -6.32 11.88
CA ILE A 330 -5.44 -6.72 12.80
C ILE A 330 -5.94 -6.46 14.22
N ARG A 331 -5.69 -7.43 15.11
CA ARG A 331 -5.98 -7.34 16.55
C ARG A 331 -4.69 -7.12 17.31
N ILE A 332 -4.72 -6.19 18.27
CA ILE A 332 -3.62 -5.97 19.22
C ILE A 332 -4.01 -6.63 20.52
N ASN A 333 -3.25 -7.64 20.95
CA ASN A 333 -3.47 -8.42 22.17
C ASN A 333 -2.90 -7.74 23.41
#